data_61362708445f4d889fd0b3868107f339
#
_entry.id   61362708445f4d889fd0b3868107f339
#
_cell.length_a   1.000
_cell.length_b   1.000
_cell.length_c   1.000
_cell.angle_alpha   90.00
_cell.angle_beta   90.00
_cell.angle_gamma   90.00
#
_symmetry.space_group_name_H-M   'P 1'
#
loop_
_entity.id
_entity.type
_entity.pdbx_description
1 polymer ?
#
loop_
_entity_poly.entity_id
_entity_poly.type
_entity_poly.pdbx_seq_one_letter_code
_entity_poly.pdbx_strand_id
1 'polypeptide(L)'
;MSDLKAITFNKKSFSSRAIYYSKKYKIPVKQENLKEPYLEIAEESKLHANSDFLTNLYHKDQFSRRIANYQREKHLKKAIGFKSSISKRILDGTGGLGHDAFIFALLGQEVTIVEKNIGLCILIEEALNNLPNTRYFNLAKEKITILNGDSREYLDQIQDFDVIYLDPMFNSVKNVARAKNLTFINKYLGDYDNPLEDFLSRNYKRVVIKREIKASYGNLKEPTVSFKGSSIRFDVYLKGEA
;
A
#
# COMPACT_ATOMS: atom_id res chain seq x y z
N MET A 1 -0.44 3.72 -17.51
CA MET A 1 -0.90 4.42 -16.29
C MET A 1 -1.24 5.85 -16.63
N SER A 2 -2.36 6.37 -16.15
CA SER A 2 -2.67 7.80 -16.33
C SER A 2 -1.86 8.60 -15.32
N ASP A 3 -0.90 9.40 -15.81
CA ASP A 3 -0.08 10.23 -14.96
C ASP A 3 -0.92 11.33 -14.30
N LEU A 4 -0.68 11.58 -13.01
CA LEU A 4 -1.31 12.68 -12.28
C LEU A 4 -0.97 14.01 -12.96
N LYS A 5 -1.99 14.78 -13.39
CA LYS A 5 -1.81 15.97 -14.25
C LYS A 5 -1.63 17.26 -13.46
N ALA A 6 -2.17 17.29 -12.24
CA ALA A 6 -2.10 18.47 -11.38
C ALA A 6 -2.31 18.12 -9.92
N ILE A 7 -1.81 18.99 -9.04
CA ILE A 7 -2.18 19.09 -7.64
C ILE A 7 -2.91 20.40 -7.45
N THR A 8 -4.00 20.39 -6.69
CA THR A 8 -4.75 21.59 -6.29
C THR A 8 -4.96 21.61 -4.78
N PHE A 9 -5.57 22.66 -4.26
CA PHE A 9 -5.97 22.76 -2.85
C PHE A 9 -7.25 23.58 -2.74
N ASN A 10 -8.13 23.21 -1.81
CA ASN A 10 -9.43 23.85 -1.63
C ASN A 10 -9.40 25.06 -0.69
N LYS A 11 -8.37 25.21 0.14
CA LYS A 11 -8.17 26.35 1.06
C LYS A 11 -6.71 26.77 1.07
N LYS A 12 -6.43 28.09 1.21
CA LYS A 12 -5.08 28.64 1.26
C LYS A 12 -4.20 27.98 2.34
N SER A 13 -4.78 27.52 3.45
CA SER A 13 -4.06 26.78 4.51
C SER A 13 -3.41 25.49 4.03
N PHE A 14 -3.86 24.90 2.92
CA PHE A 14 -3.31 23.68 2.35
C PHE A 14 -2.28 23.92 1.23
N SER A 15 -2.06 25.18 0.85
CA SER A 15 -1.14 25.53 -0.25
C SER A 15 0.28 25.05 -0.02
N SER A 16 0.81 25.12 1.20
CA SER A 16 2.16 24.66 1.53
C SER A 16 2.34 23.16 1.33
N ARG A 17 1.35 22.36 1.68
CA ARG A 17 1.36 20.90 1.42
C ARG A 17 1.28 20.61 -0.08
N ALA A 18 0.41 21.30 -0.81
CA ALA A 18 0.32 21.16 -2.27
C ALA A 18 1.65 21.50 -2.95
N ILE A 19 2.33 22.58 -2.52
CA ILE A 19 3.65 22.98 -3.02
C ILE A 19 4.72 21.94 -2.65
N TYR A 20 4.67 21.37 -1.43
CA TYR A 20 5.58 20.30 -1.02
C TYR A 20 5.48 19.10 -1.96
N TYR A 21 4.28 18.58 -2.21
CA TYR A 21 4.06 17.45 -3.12
C TYR A 21 4.41 17.78 -4.57
N SER A 22 4.09 18.99 -5.01
CA SER A 22 4.48 19.49 -6.33
C SER A 22 5.99 19.41 -6.55
N LYS A 23 6.78 19.87 -5.58
CA LYS A 23 8.24 19.80 -5.64
C LYS A 23 8.75 18.35 -5.56
N LYS A 24 8.21 17.56 -4.65
CA LYS A 24 8.63 16.17 -4.43
C LYS A 24 8.40 15.29 -5.66
N TYR A 25 7.22 15.41 -6.28
CA TYR A 25 6.79 14.53 -7.38
C TYR A 25 6.84 15.21 -8.75
N LYS A 26 7.28 16.46 -8.84
CA LYS A 26 7.37 17.25 -10.08
C LYS A 26 6.03 17.39 -10.81
N ILE A 27 4.93 17.52 -10.07
CA ILE A 27 3.56 17.71 -10.57
C ILE A 27 3.16 19.17 -10.40
N PRO A 28 2.61 19.85 -11.43
CA PRO A 28 2.26 21.26 -11.33
C PRO A 28 1.10 21.51 -10.36
N VAL A 29 1.17 22.60 -9.58
CA VAL A 29 0.01 23.11 -8.83
C VAL A 29 -0.84 23.96 -9.77
N LYS A 30 -2.15 23.68 -9.82
CA LYS A 30 -3.13 24.42 -10.62
C LYS A 30 -4.39 24.69 -9.79
N GLN A 31 -5.04 25.86 -9.99
CA GLN A 31 -6.29 26.22 -9.33
C GLN A 31 -7.48 26.22 -10.29
N GLU A 32 -7.21 26.31 -11.58
CA GLU A 32 -8.21 26.39 -12.64
C GLU A 32 -7.88 25.43 -13.77
N ASN A 33 -8.84 25.14 -14.62
CA ASN A 33 -8.71 24.28 -15.80
C ASN A 33 -8.16 22.88 -15.45
N LEU A 34 -8.63 22.31 -14.34
CA LEU A 34 -8.24 21.00 -13.88
C LEU A 34 -8.71 19.92 -14.84
N LYS A 35 -7.80 19.07 -15.27
CA LYS A 35 -8.09 17.89 -16.08
C LYS A 35 -7.74 16.64 -15.27
N GLU A 36 -8.65 15.70 -15.22
CA GLU A 36 -8.39 14.42 -14.54
C GLU A 36 -7.26 13.62 -15.23
N PRO A 37 -6.48 12.86 -14.47
CA PRO A 37 -6.51 12.76 -13.01
C PRO A 37 -5.79 13.94 -12.34
N TYR A 38 -6.35 14.44 -11.23
CA TYR A 38 -5.71 15.44 -10.38
C TYR A 38 -5.93 15.15 -8.89
N LEU A 39 -5.06 15.69 -8.03
CA LEU A 39 -5.14 15.55 -6.59
C LEU A 39 -5.54 16.87 -5.93
N GLU A 40 -6.57 16.86 -5.13
CA GLU A 40 -6.99 17.95 -4.27
C GLU A 40 -6.46 17.76 -2.86
N ILE A 41 -5.60 18.68 -2.40
CA ILE A 41 -5.12 18.72 -1.02
C ILE A 41 -6.13 19.47 -0.16
N ALA A 42 -6.64 18.79 0.86
CA ALA A 42 -7.71 19.25 1.72
C ALA A 42 -7.54 18.69 3.14
N GLU A 43 -8.52 18.89 4.02
CA GLU A 43 -8.62 18.14 5.27
C GLU A 43 -8.78 16.63 5.01
N GLU A 44 -9.57 16.30 4.00
CA GLU A 44 -9.68 14.97 3.41
C GLU A 44 -9.24 15.08 1.95
N SER A 45 -7.98 14.78 1.68
CA SER A 45 -7.43 14.87 0.33
C SER A 45 -8.06 13.86 -0.63
N LYS A 46 -8.26 14.26 -1.89
CA LYS A 46 -9.01 13.50 -2.88
C LYS A 46 -8.21 13.34 -4.18
N LEU A 47 -8.10 12.11 -4.64
CA LEU A 47 -7.63 11.81 -5.98
C LEU A 47 -8.85 11.71 -6.92
N HIS A 48 -8.97 12.65 -7.86
CA HIS A 48 -10.06 12.72 -8.84
C HIS A 48 -9.65 12.02 -10.15
N ALA A 49 -10.48 11.09 -10.60
CA ALA A 49 -10.34 10.42 -11.90
C ALA A 49 -11.68 9.79 -12.33
N ASN A 50 -11.93 9.74 -13.64
CA ASN A 50 -13.11 9.09 -14.23
C ASN A 50 -14.45 9.63 -13.65
N SER A 51 -14.53 10.93 -13.40
CA SER A 51 -15.70 11.62 -12.79
C SER A 51 -16.08 11.09 -11.40
N ASP A 52 -15.11 10.50 -10.68
CA ASP A 52 -15.25 10.01 -9.29
C ASP A 52 -13.99 10.42 -8.50
N PHE A 53 -13.96 10.10 -7.21
CA PHE A 53 -12.78 10.39 -6.40
C PHE A 53 -12.50 9.28 -5.37
N LEU A 54 -11.23 9.19 -4.99
CA LEU A 54 -10.72 8.32 -3.94
C LEU A 54 -10.17 9.15 -2.78
N THR A 55 -10.50 8.76 -1.55
CA THR A 55 -9.87 9.26 -0.32
C THR A 55 -9.15 8.12 0.41
N ASN A 56 -8.17 8.46 1.23
CA ASN A 56 -7.50 7.51 2.11
C ASN A 56 -7.41 8.08 3.53
N LEU A 57 -8.21 7.55 4.44
CA LEU A 57 -8.35 8.05 5.80
C LEU A 57 -8.17 6.91 6.81
N TYR A 58 -7.01 6.85 7.46
CA TYR A 58 -6.67 5.77 8.39
C TYR A 58 -7.48 5.80 9.68
N HIS A 59 -7.99 6.96 10.08
CA HIS A 59 -8.77 7.14 11.31
C HIS A 59 -10.29 7.01 11.12
N LYS A 60 -10.74 6.71 9.89
CA LYS A 60 -12.17 6.55 9.56
C LYS A 60 -12.48 5.13 9.09
N ASP A 61 -13.76 4.79 9.07
CA ASP A 61 -14.32 3.57 8.49
C ASP A 61 -13.82 2.26 9.10
N GLN A 62 -13.82 1.23 8.27
CA GLN A 62 -13.42 -0.11 8.68
C GLN A 62 -11.93 -0.21 9.03
N PHE A 63 -11.09 0.65 8.42
CA PHE A 63 -9.67 0.60 8.69
C PHE A 63 -9.31 1.12 10.08
N SER A 64 -10.04 2.10 10.62
CA SER A 64 -9.86 2.55 12.01
C SER A 64 -10.10 1.41 13.03
N ARG A 65 -11.09 0.55 12.77
CA ARG A 65 -11.34 -0.65 13.60
C ARG A 65 -10.21 -1.66 13.49
N ARG A 66 -9.63 -1.82 12.31
CA ARG A 66 -8.48 -2.69 12.09
C ARG A 66 -7.24 -2.17 12.84
N ILE A 67 -6.99 -0.86 12.78
CA ILE A 67 -5.94 -0.21 13.56
C ILE A 67 -6.12 -0.46 15.06
N ALA A 68 -7.32 -0.24 15.60
CA ALA A 68 -7.59 -0.50 17.02
C ALA A 68 -7.38 -1.95 17.44
N ASN A 69 -7.45 -2.89 16.50
CA ASN A 69 -7.32 -4.33 16.73
C ASN A 69 -6.08 -4.96 16.07
N TYR A 70 -5.08 -4.17 15.69
CA TYR A 70 -3.92 -4.64 14.91
C TYR A 70 -3.18 -5.84 15.55
N GLN A 71 -3.18 -5.93 16.88
CA GLN A 71 -2.61 -7.08 17.60
C GLN A 71 -3.32 -8.40 17.31
N ARG A 72 -4.56 -8.37 16.82
CA ARG A 72 -5.38 -9.55 16.50
C ARG A 72 -5.17 -10.06 15.07
N GLU A 73 -4.30 -9.46 14.28
CA GLU A 73 -3.94 -9.85 12.90
C GLU A 73 -3.13 -11.17 12.87
N LYS A 74 -3.74 -12.27 13.32
CA LYS A 74 -3.04 -13.55 13.53
C LYS A 74 -2.40 -14.11 12.27
N HIS A 75 -3.12 -14.11 11.14
CA HIS A 75 -2.65 -14.69 9.88
C HIS A 75 -1.57 -13.82 9.24
N LEU A 76 -1.76 -12.51 9.26
CA LEU A 76 -0.78 -11.54 8.78
C LEU A 76 0.54 -11.64 9.57
N LYS A 77 0.46 -11.68 10.91
CA LYS A 77 1.62 -11.84 11.79
C LYS A 77 2.38 -13.15 11.51
N LYS A 78 1.67 -14.26 11.33
CA LYS A 78 2.29 -15.54 10.96
C LYS A 78 2.94 -15.47 9.59
N ALA A 79 2.28 -14.83 8.62
CA ALA A 79 2.79 -14.73 7.25
C ALA A 79 4.13 -13.98 7.19
N ILE A 80 4.26 -12.85 7.89
CA ILE A 80 5.54 -12.11 7.94
C ILE A 80 6.55 -12.74 8.92
N GLY A 81 6.20 -13.81 9.61
CA GLY A 81 7.06 -14.42 10.64
C GLY A 81 7.33 -13.45 11.80
N PHE A 82 6.29 -12.76 12.26
CA PHE A 82 6.39 -11.76 13.33
C PHE A 82 6.90 -12.36 14.63
N LYS A 83 7.86 -11.66 15.24
CA LYS A 83 8.35 -11.89 16.62
C LYS A 83 8.43 -10.52 17.30
N SER A 84 7.86 -10.38 18.49
CA SER A 84 7.80 -9.09 19.20
C SER A 84 9.18 -8.49 19.56
N SER A 85 10.18 -9.34 19.72
CA SER A 85 11.56 -8.95 20.04
C SER A 85 12.43 -8.58 18.83
N ILE A 86 11.92 -8.73 17.59
CA ILE A 86 12.72 -8.55 16.38
C ILE A 86 11.94 -7.62 15.43
N SER A 87 12.57 -6.49 15.07
CA SER A 87 12.12 -5.64 13.99
C SER A 87 12.61 -6.22 12.67
N LYS A 88 11.72 -6.41 11.70
CA LYS A 88 12.02 -6.86 10.35
C LYS A 88 11.97 -5.69 9.38
N ARG A 89 12.77 -5.76 8.35
CA ARG A 89 12.70 -4.88 7.18
C ARG A 89 11.75 -5.50 6.17
N ILE A 90 10.63 -4.86 5.90
CA ILE A 90 9.57 -5.33 5.00
C ILE A 90 9.52 -4.41 3.78
N LEU A 91 9.61 -4.98 2.58
CA LEU A 91 9.25 -4.31 1.34
C LEU A 91 7.78 -4.63 1.02
N ASP A 92 6.91 -3.63 1.07
CA ASP A 92 5.57 -3.72 0.48
C ASP A 92 5.67 -3.29 -0.98
N GLY A 93 5.72 -4.26 -1.88
CA GLY A 93 5.94 -4.04 -3.32
C GLY A 93 4.66 -3.68 -4.10
N THR A 94 3.54 -3.56 -3.42
CA THR A 94 2.22 -3.25 -4.01
C THR A 94 1.45 -2.27 -3.14
N GLY A 95 2.05 -1.14 -2.83
CA GLY A 95 1.63 -0.19 -1.79
C GLY A 95 0.15 0.13 -1.70
N GLY A 96 -0.50 0.42 -2.84
CA GLY A 96 -1.92 0.73 -2.90
C GLY A 96 -2.30 1.89 -1.98
N LEU A 97 -3.15 1.63 -0.97
CA LEU A 97 -3.50 2.60 0.09
C LEU A 97 -2.63 2.48 1.36
N GLY A 98 -1.64 1.61 1.39
CA GLY A 98 -0.71 1.44 2.50
C GLY A 98 -1.30 0.80 3.76
N HIS A 99 -2.47 0.17 3.67
CA HIS A 99 -3.19 -0.33 4.85
C HIS A 99 -2.43 -1.46 5.56
N ASP A 100 -1.93 -2.47 4.84
CA ASP A 100 -1.19 -3.57 5.45
C ASP A 100 0.19 -3.09 5.94
N ALA A 101 0.86 -2.22 5.16
CA ALA A 101 2.11 -1.58 5.54
C ALA A 101 1.99 -0.81 6.87
N PHE A 102 0.89 -0.06 7.07
CA PHE A 102 0.67 0.63 8.33
C PHE A 102 0.46 -0.33 9.50
N ILE A 103 -0.22 -1.45 9.31
CA ILE A 103 -0.32 -2.52 10.35
C ILE A 103 1.06 -3.08 10.67
N PHE A 104 1.94 -3.29 9.69
CA PHE A 104 3.31 -3.74 9.96
C PHE A 104 4.09 -2.72 10.80
N ALA A 105 3.97 -1.43 10.49
CA ALA A 105 4.60 -0.36 11.26
C ALA A 105 4.07 -0.29 12.71
N LEU A 106 2.76 -0.46 12.91
CA LEU A 106 2.16 -0.57 14.24
C LEU A 106 2.65 -1.79 15.04
N LEU A 107 3.03 -2.86 14.33
CA LEU A 107 3.69 -4.04 14.92
C LEU A 107 5.19 -3.83 15.15
N GLY A 108 5.72 -2.62 14.91
CA GLY A 108 7.11 -2.26 15.16
C GLY A 108 8.08 -2.65 14.02
N GLN A 109 7.58 -3.00 12.84
CA GLN A 109 8.41 -3.37 11.70
C GLN A 109 8.84 -2.14 10.90
N GLU A 110 10.04 -2.17 10.29
CA GLU A 110 10.51 -1.16 9.33
C GLU A 110 9.90 -1.48 7.95
N VAL A 111 9.18 -0.52 7.35
CA VAL A 111 8.41 -0.77 6.13
C VAL A 111 8.81 0.19 5.03
N THR A 112 9.22 -0.35 3.90
CA THR A 112 9.36 0.40 2.65
C THR A 112 8.18 0.08 1.75
N ILE A 113 7.34 1.06 1.49
CA ILE A 113 6.20 0.98 0.57
C ILE A 113 6.68 1.42 -0.80
N VAL A 114 6.51 0.60 -1.81
CA VAL A 114 6.74 0.97 -3.21
C VAL A 114 5.40 0.98 -3.94
N GLU A 115 5.05 2.13 -4.51
CA GLU A 115 3.80 2.34 -5.22
C GLU A 115 4.06 3.07 -6.55
N LYS A 116 3.56 2.50 -7.65
CA LYS A 116 3.75 3.06 -9.00
C LYS A 116 3.00 4.37 -9.22
N ASN A 117 1.85 4.51 -8.56
CA ASN A 117 0.97 5.66 -8.77
C ASN A 117 1.27 6.79 -7.79
N ILE A 118 1.70 7.93 -8.31
CA ILE A 118 2.02 9.14 -7.52
C ILE A 118 0.81 9.60 -6.68
N GLY A 119 -0.39 9.56 -7.25
CA GLY A 119 -1.61 9.96 -6.52
C GLY A 119 -1.86 9.10 -5.29
N LEU A 120 -1.62 7.78 -5.39
CA LEU A 120 -1.70 6.88 -4.23
C LEU A 120 -0.58 7.11 -3.23
N CYS A 121 0.66 7.35 -3.68
CA CYS A 121 1.76 7.74 -2.78
C CYS A 121 1.38 8.96 -1.94
N ILE A 122 0.85 10.02 -2.57
CA ILE A 122 0.43 11.23 -1.84
C ILE A 122 -0.74 10.93 -0.90
N LEU A 123 -1.72 10.12 -1.31
CA LEU A 123 -2.83 9.73 -0.43
C LEU A 123 -2.37 8.93 0.79
N ILE A 124 -1.32 8.11 0.69
CA ILE A 124 -0.72 7.41 1.85
C ILE A 124 -0.08 8.45 2.79
N GLU A 125 0.72 9.38 2.24
CA GLU A 125 1.36 10.44 3.05
C GLU A 125 0.32 11.31 3.77
N GLU A 126 -0.74 11.70 3.07
CA GLU A 126 -1.85 12.46 3.64
C GLU A 126 -2.58 11.68 4.75
N ALA A 127 -2.82 10.39 4.53
CA ALA A 127 -3.43 9.53 5.55
C ALA A 127 -2.59 9.44 6.82
N LEU A 128 -1.27 9.32 6.68
CA LEU A 128 -0.32 9.31 7.80
C LEU A 128 -0.26 10.67 8.50
N ASN A 129 -0.27 11.78 7.75
CA ASN A 129 -0.23 13.13 8.30
C ASN A 129 -1.51 13.49 9.07
N ASN A 130 -2.65 12.94 8.66
CA ASN A 130 -3.95 13.17 9.29
C ASN A 130 -4.22 12.27 10.51
N LEU A 131 -3.30 11.38 10.88
CA LEU A 131 -3.44 10.60 12.12
C LEU A 131 -3.30 11.48 13.35
N PRO A 132 -4.01 11.15 14.46
CA PRO A 132 -3.85 11.85 15.72
C PRO A 132 -2.38 11.90 16.17
N ASN A 133 -1.97 13.04 16.71
CA ASN A 133 -0.61 13.24 17.22
C ASN A 133 -0.44 12.50 18.56
N THR A 134 -0.21 11.21 18.53
CA THR A 134 0.08 10.36 19.68
C THR A 134 1.44 9.72 19.53
N ARG A 135 2.12 9.44 20.64
CA ARG A 135 3.40 8.73 20.64
C ARG A 135 3.35 7.44 19.82
N TYR A 136 2.27 6.71 19.95
CA TYR A 136 2.05 5.44 19.27
C TYR A 136 2.01 5.57 17.73
N PHE A 137 1.23 6.53 17.22
CA PHE A 137 1.16 6.76 15.77
C PHE A 137 2.44 7.40 15.24
N ASN A 138 3.09 8.27 16.00
CA ASN A 138 4.35 8.88 15.57
C ASN A 138 5.45 7.82 15.41
N LEU A 139 5.59 6.90 16.35
CA LEU A 139 6.54 5.79 16.25
C LEU A 139 6.26 4.88 15.02
N ALA A 140 4.97 4.65 14.69
CA ALA A 140 4.63 3.89 13.50
C ALA A 140 4.94 4.66 12.20
N LYS A 141 4.68 5.98 12.15
CA LYS A 141 5.02 6.82 10.99
C LYS A 141 6.52 6.83 10.71
N GLU A 142 7.36 6.94 11.75
CA GLU A 142 8.82 6.93 11.62
C GLU A 142 9.38 5.66 10.99
N LYS A 143 8.60 4.57 11.04
CA LYS A 143 8.97 3.26 10.48
C LYS A 143 8.56 3.08 9.03
N ILE A 144 7.90 4.06 8.41
CA ILE A 144 7.40 3.97 7.05
C ILE A 144 8.20 4.86 6.11
N THR A 145 8.73 4.27 5.06
CA THR A 145 9.30 4.97 3.91
C THR A 145 8.40 4.73 2.71
N ILE A 146 8.01 5.80 1.99
CA ILE A 146 7.17 5.72 0.80
C ILE A 146 8.00 6.12 -0.40
N LEU A 147 8.07 5.24 -1.40
CA LEU A 147 8.80 5.40 -2.64
C LEU A 147 7.86 5.26 -3.82
N ASN A 148 7.95 6.21 -4.76
CA ASN A 148 7.21 6.10 -6.01
C ASN A 148 8.09 5.38 -7.05
N GLY A 149 7.62 4.25 -7.56
CA GLY A 149 8.36 3.44 -8.54
C GLY A 149 7.78 2.06 -8.73
N ASP A 150 8.44 1.26 -9.55
CA ASP A 150 8.15 -0.16 -9.69
C ASP A 150 8.93 -0.95 -8.64
N SER A 151 8.26 -1.83 -7.92
CA SER A 151 8.92 -2.67 -6.90
C SER A 151 10.00 -3.60 -7.49
N ARG A 152 9.97 -3.87 -8.79
CA ARG A 152 11.01 -4.62 -9.51
C ARG A 152 12.37 -3.89 -9.53
N GLU A 153 12.39 -2.59 -9.34
CA GLU A 153 13.64 -1.81 -9.21
C GLU A 153 14.45 -2.21 -7.97
N TYR A 154 13.81 -2.93 -7.03
CA TYR A 154 14.43 -3.41 -5.79
C TYR A 154 14.86 -4.90 -5.84
N LEU A 155 14.75 -5.56 -7.01
CA LEU A 155 15.09 -6.97 -7.15
C LEU A 155 16.56 -7.27 -6.83
N ASP A 156 17.47 -6.36 -7.13
CA ASP A 156 18.89 -6.52 -6.82
C ASP A 156 19.22 -6.22 -5.35
N GLN A 157 18.30 -5.55 -4.63
CA GLN A 157 18.39 -5.20 -3.21
C GLN A 157 17.52 -6.12 -2.32
N ILE A 158 16.98 -7.19 -2.89
CA ILE A 158 16.01 -8.07 -2.21
C ILE A 158 16.56 -8.65 -0.90
N GLN A 159 17.88 -8.86 -0.81
CA GLN A 159 18.56 -9.39 0.39
C GLN A 159 18.54 -8.40 1.57
N ASP A 160 18.29 -7.12 1.29
CA ASP A 160 18.19 -6.09 2.31
C ASP A 160 16.89 -6.21 3.12
N PHE A 161 15.90 -6.94 2.59
CA PHE A 161 14.61 -7.13 3.22
C PHE A 161 14.48 -8.54 3.83
N ASP A 162 13.86 -8.60 4.99
CA ASP A 162 13.52 -9.87 5.64
C ASP A 162 12.23 -10.46 5.07
N VAL A 163 11.34 -9.59 4.57
CA VAL A 163 10.05 -9.97 3.97
C VAL A 163 9.77 -9.09 2.76
N ILE A 164 9.42 -9.71 1.65
CA ILE A 164 8.74 -9.06 0.53
C ILE A 164 7.26 -9.35 0.67
N TYR A 165 6.45 -8.32 0.77
CA TYR A 165 5.00 -8.41 0.89
C TYR A 165 4.32 -7.91 -0.38
N LEU A 166 3.39 -8.69 -0.90
CA LEU A 166 2.63 -8.38 -2.12
C LEU A 166 1.13 -8.55 -1.85
N ASP A 167 0.35 -7.53 -2.13
CA ASP A 167 -1.12 -7.55 -2.16
C ASP A 167 -1.61 -7.02 -3.52
N PRO A 168 -1.27 -7.70 -4.64
CA PRO A 168 -1.69 -7.25 -5.95
C PRO A 168 -3.22 -7.26 -5.99
N MET A 169 -3.79 -6.18 -6.54
CA MET A 169 -5.23 -6.08 -6.69
C MET A 169 -5.71 -7.10 -7.71
N PHE A 170 -6.36 -8.16 -7.23
CA PHE A 170 -7.02 -9.11 -8.10
C PHE A 170 -8.37 -8.54 -8.56
N ASN A 171 -8.73 -8.76 -9.81
CA ASN A 171 -10.04 -8.44 -10.39
C ASN A 171 -11.14 -9.31 -9.77
N SER A 172 -11.40 -9.19 -8.47
CA SER A 172 -12.47 -9.91 -7.82
C SER A 172 -13.80 -9.15 -7.92
N VAL A 173 -14.72 -9.71 -8.67
CA VAL A 173 -16.02 -9.15 -9.06
C VAL A 173 -17.07 -9.18 -7.93
N LYS A 174 -16.76 -9.61 -6.70
CA LYS A 174 -17.80 -9.90 -5.72
C LYS A 174 -17.53 -9.32 -4.33
N ASN A 175 -17.80 -8.03 -4.11
CA ASN A 175 -18.32 -7.52 -2.82
C ASN A 175 -18.63 -6.02 -2.88
N VAL A 176 -19.89 -5.65 -2.77
CA VAL A 176 -20.47 -4.33 -3.08
C VAL A 176 -20.02 -3.19 -2.16
N ALA A 177 -19.56 -3.42 -0.94
CA ALA A 177 -19.18 -2.35 -0.01
C ALA A 177 -17.67 -2.03 0.03
N ARG A 178 -16.81 -2.97 -0.38
CA ARG A 178 -15.42 -2.69 -0.79
C ARG A 178 -15.35 -2.10 -2.21
N ALA A 179 -16.49 -2.15 -2.93
CA ALA A 179 -16.60 -1.93 -4.35
C ALA A 179 -16.16 -0.53 -4.80
N LYS A 180 -16.46 0.54 -4.03
CA LYS A 180 -16.27 1.91 -4.53
C LYS A 180 -14.79 2.23 -4.72
N ASN A 181 -13.98 2.08 -3.67
CA ASN A 181 -12.55 2.36 -3.74
C ASN A 181 -11.83 1.39 -4.68
N LEU A 182 -12.17 0.10 -4.63
CA LEU A 182 -11.57 -0.92 -5.50
C LEU A 182 -11.96 -0.71 -6.96
N THR A 183 -13.22 -0.35 -7.24
CA THR A 183 -13.69 -0.04 -8.59
C THR A 183 -13.02 1.22 -9.12
N PHE A 184 -12.87 2.26 -8.29
CA PHE A 184 -12.14 3.46 -8.64
C PHE A 184 -10.70 3.13 -9.01
N ILE A 185 -10.00 2.41 -8.13
CA ILE A 185 -8.60 2.07 -8.30
C ILE A 185 -8.41 1.22 -9.56
N ASN A 186 -9.23 0.18 -9.79
CA ASN A 186 -9.16 -0.65 -11.00
C ASN A 186 -9.40 0.16 -12.29
N LYS A 187 -10.39 1.06 -12.28
CA LYS A 187 -10.64 1.95 -13.43
C LYS A 187 -9.52 2.95 -13.68
N TYR A 188 -8.91 3.46 -12.60
CA TYR A 188 -7.88 4.48 -12.67
C TYR A 188 -6.50 3.91 -13.01
N LEU A 189 -6.15 2.77 -12.40
CA LEU A 189 -4.83 2.18 -12.55
C LEU A 189 -4.73 1.19 -13.72
N GLY A 190 -5.87 0.67 -14.21
CA GLY A 190 -5.90 -0.36 -15.22
C GLY A 190 -5.42 -1.72 -14.71
N ASP A 191 -4.93 -2.57 -15.60
CA ASP A 191 -4.42 -3.89 -15.24
C ASP A 191 -3.17 -3.79 -14.36
N TYR A 192 -3.27 -4.36 -13.17
CA TYR A 192 -2.15 -4.49 -12.24
C TYR A 192 -1.33 -5.73 -12.60
N ASP A 193 -0.09 -5.49 -12.93
CA ASP A 193 0.89 -6.53 -13.12
C ASP A 193 1.36 -7.09 -11.75
N ASN A 194 1.40 -8.41 -11.64
CA ASN A 194 1.79 -9.09 -10.41
C ASN A 194 3.30 -9.40 -10.41
N PRO A 195 4.11 -8.74 -9.59
CA PRO A 195 5.55 -8.92 -9.59
C PRO A 195 6.03 -10.21 -8.88
N LEU A 196 5.13 -11.11 -8.49
CA LEU A 196 5.48 -12.29 -7.68
C LEU A 196 6.55 -13.16 -8.33
N GLU A 197 6.42 -13.46 -9.63
CA GLU A 197 7.39 -14.32 -10.34
C GLU A 197 8.77 -13.68 -10.36
N ASP A 198 8.84 -12.36 -10.56
CA ASP A 198 10.10 -11.62 -10.55
C ASP A 198 10.82 -11.78 -9.21
N PHE A 199 10.09 -11.61 -8.09
CA PHE A 199 10.65 -11.80 -6.75
C PHE A 199 11.01 -13.26 -6.45
N LEU A 200 10.19 -14.22 -6.88
CA LEU A 200 10.47 -15.65 -6.68
C LEU A 200 11.68 -16.15 -7.48
N SER A 201 12.03 -15.47 -8.57
CA SER A 201 13.22 -15.80 -9.37
C SER A 201 14.54 -15.39 -8.70
N ARG A 202 14.49 -14.58 -7.64
CA ARG A 202 15.66 -14.02 -6.95
C ARG A 202 16.00 -14.77 -5.66
N ASN A 203 17.07 -14.33 -5.01
CA ASN A 203 17.50 -14.88 -3.71
C ASN A 203 16.81 -14.13 -2.57
N TYR A 204 15.57 -14.48 -2.25
CA TYR A 204 14.76 -13.90 -1.19
C TYR A 204 14.88 -14.70 0.13
N LYS A 205 14.61 -14.06 1.27
CA LYS A 205 14.45 -14.73 2.57
C LYS A 205 13.01 -15.25 2.72
N ARG A 206 12.04 -14.36 2.49
CA ARG A 206 10.60 -14.64 2.59
C ARG A 206 9.82 -13.75 1.62
N VAL A 207 8.97 -14.36 0.80
CA VAL A 207 7.97 -13.67 -0.01
C VAL A 207 6.60 -14.04 0.49
N VAL A 208 5.74 -13.06 0.70
CA VAL A 208 4.35 -13.21 1.15
C VAL A 208 3.45 -12.59 0.10
N ILE A 209 2.47 -13.33 -0.37
CA ILE A 209 1.43 -12.79 -1.23
C ILE A 209 0.05 -13.00 -0.61
N LYS A 210 -0.73 -11.95 -0.54
CA LYS A 210 -2.12 -12.00 -0.11
C LYS A 210 -3.00 -12.36 -1.29
N ARG A 211 -3.92 -13.32 -1.10
CA ARG A 211 -4.83 -13.81 -2.12
C ARG A 211 -6.23 -14.03 -1.56
N GLU A 212 -7.23 -14.08 -2.44
CA GLU A 212 -8.53 -14.64 -2.09
C GLU A 212 -8.38 -16.12 -1.72
N ILE A 213 -9.22 -16.57 -0.78
CA ILE A 213 -9.13 -17.95 -0.25
C ILE A 213 -9.20 -19.02 -1.35
N LYS A 214 -9.98 -18.77 -2.41
CA LYS A 214 -10.21 -19.70 -3.52
C LYS A 214 -9.36 -19.40 -4.77
N ALA A 215 -8.48 -18.39 -4.74
CA ALA A 215 -7.66 -18.05 -5.89
C ALA A 215 -6.75 -19.22 -6.29
N SER A 216 -6.70 -19.52 -7.59
CA SER A 216 -5.77 -20.54 -8.11
C SER A 216 -4.32 -20.04 -8.05
N TYR A 217 -3.39 -20.96 -7.96
CA TYR A 217 -1.97 -20.66 -8.14
C TYR A 217 -1.59 -20.48 -9.63
N GLY A 218 -2.45 -20.97 -10.55
CA GLY A 218 -2.13 -20.99 -11.97
C GLY A 218 -0.87 -21.82 -12.25
N ASN A 219 0.05 -21.24 -13.00
CA ASN A 219 1.36 -21.86 -13.29
C ASN A 219 2.43 -21.52 -12.22
N LEU A 220 2.06 -20.79 -11.16
CA LEU A 220 3.00 -20.40 -10.12
C LEU A 220 3.36 -21.59 -9.24
N LYS A 221 4.58 -21.59 -8.72
CA LYS A 221 5.01 -22.52 -7.68
C LYS A 221 4.05 -22.48 -6.48
N GLU A 222 3.75 -23.64 -5.92
CA GLU A 222 2.99 -23.70 -4.67
C GLU A 222 3.78 -23.05 -3.51
N PRO A 223 3.09 -22.36 -2.59
CA PRO A 223 3.76 -21.74 -1.45
C PRO A 223 4.30 -22.80 -0.47
N THR A 224 5.35 -22.46 0.26
CA THR A 224 5.88 -23.29 1.34
C THR A 224 4.83 -23.52 2.44
N VAL A 225 4.04 -22.48 2.73
CA VAL A 225 2.93 -22.55 3.70
C VAL A 225 1.88 -21.48 3.38
N SER A 226 0.61 -21.76 3.68
CA SER A 226 -0.49 -20.79 3.55
C SER A 226 -1.20 -20.59 4.89
N PHE A 227 -1.42 -19.34 5.27
CA PHE A 227 -2.21 -18.97 6.45
C PHE A 227 -3.58 -18.49 6.01
N LYS A 228 -4.59 -19.34 6.19
CA LYS A 228 -5.94 -19.16 5.67
C LYS A 228 -6.85 -18.47 6.69
N GLY A 229 -7.44 -17.33 6.29
CA GLY A 229 -8.55 -16.68 6.97
C GLY A 229 -9.90 -17.12 6.41
N SER A 230 -10.95 -16.35 6.64
CA SER A 230 -12.30 -16.65 6.14
C SER A 230 -12.49 -16.34 4.65
N SER A 231 -11.90 -15.23 4.17
CA SER A 231 -12.06 -14.75 2.79
C SER A 231 -10.75 -14.59 2.04
N ILE A 232 -9.65 -14.44 2.77
CA ILE A 232 -8.30 -14.26 2.24
C ILE A 232 -7.36 -15.29 2.83
N ARG A 233 -6.25 -15.53 2.14
CA ARG A 233 -5.11 -16.28 2.65
C ARG A 233 -3.82 -15.53 2.36
N PHE A 234 -2.78 -15.83 3.12
CA PHE A 234 -1.42 -15.38 2.90
C PHE A 234 -0.57 -16.58 2.49
N ASP A 235 -0.15 -16.60 1.25
CA ASP A 235 0.74 -17.62 0.72
C ASP A 235 2.19 -17.17 0.96
N VAL A 236 2.99 -18.01 1.58
CA VAL A 236 4.35 -17.71 2.01
C VAL A 236 5.32 -18.62 1.29
N TYR A 237 6.30 -18.02 0.66
CA TYR A 237 7.42 -18.68 0.02
C TYR A 237 8.66 -18.43 0.86
N LEU A 238 9.28 -19.49 1.31
CA LEU A 238 10.56 -19.47 2.00
C LEU A 238 11.62 -20.05 1.07
N LYS A 239 12.78 -19.42 1.01
CA LYS A 239 13.91 -20.05 0.37
C LYS A 239 14.42 -21.12 1.36
N GLY A 240 14.52 -22.37 0.93
CA GLY A 240 15.13 -23.42 1.74
C GLY A 240 16.55 -23.01 2.11
N GLU A 241 16.96 -23.25 3.34
CA GLU A 241 18.37 -23.28 3.70
C GLU A 241 19.01 -24.36 2.81
N ALA A 242 19.94 -23.93 1.94
CA ALA A 242 20.70 -24.82 1.08
C ALA A 242 21.76 -25.55 1.92
#